data_d833b225ce9fa88f3ace9aa301182e80
#
_entry.id   d833b225ce9fa88f3ace9aa301182e80
#
_cell.length_a   1.000
_cell.length_b   1.000
_cell.length_c   1.000
_cell.angle_alpha   90.00
_cell.angle_beta   90.00
_cell.angle_gamma   90.00
#
_symmetry.space_group_name_H-M   'P 1'
#
loop_
_entity.id
_entity.type
_entity.pdbx_description
1 polymer ?
#
loop_
_entity_poly.entity_id
_entity_poly.type
_entity_poly.pdbx_seq_one_letter_code
_entity_poly.pdbx_strand_id
1 'polypeptide(L)'
;MVVTTYRPLPKELSDIQQEMEQHALDYGLDFFKTIFEVLDYEELSMFAAYGGFPVRYPHWRFGAQYDELMKGYSYGLQKIYEMVINTDPCYAYLLSANDITDQKLVIAHVYGHCDFFKNNAWFSQTNRKMLDQMANHATRMNRHIDNHGYEVVETFIDTCLSLESLIDPYSPHIRRTQKTETRAETKKRTDEESESTGGRFPAKYYMDRYINPEEVLEEEASQKRQKARELSDQMKFPKERMRDVLYFLIQYAPLEDWQRDVLTIIHDEACYFAPQGQTKIMNEGWASFWHSTIMTRHGLTDEGLINYADHHSGTMATSPNRLNPYKLGIELLKDIEERWNKGQFGPEYENCTDMYQKEHWDQDLGLGREKIFEVRRIHNDITFIDTFLTPEFCYKQKMFSFAYNDSNKTYEIQSREFQQIKQQLLNSLSNHGRPVIYVQDANYKNRGELYLEHEYLGVELKLDYAQDTLVNLHTIWKRPVNIETVVDDRPTILSYDGKKHSTNSKEKN
;
A
#
# COMPACT_ATOMS: atom_id res chain seq x y z
N MET A 1 5.77 30.39 9.95
CA MET A 1 4.87 29.76 10.93
C MET A 1 3.48 30.27 10.62
N VAL A 2 2.69 29.54 9.81
CA VAL A 2 1.28 29.86 9.58
C VAL A 2 0.55 29.36 10.82
N VAL A 3 0.19 30.29 11.71
CA VAL A 3 -0.71 30.00 12.82
C VAL A 3 -2.10 29.86 12.18
N THR A 4 -2.52 28.65 11.89
CA THR A 4 -3.90 28.37 11.51
C THR A 4 -4.78 28.69 12.72
N THR A 5 -5.30 29.90 12.77
CA THR A 5 -6.37 30.26 13.70
C THR A 5 -7.58 29.43 13.33
N TYR A 6 -8.07 28.57 14.22
CA TYR A 6 -9.32 27.85 14.06
C TYR A 6 -10.42 28.80 13.55
N ARG A 7 -10.96 28.49 12.39
CA ARG A 7 -12.06 29.25 11.77
C ARG A 7 -13.36 28.48 12.00
N PRO A 8 -14.22 28.92 12.90
CA PRO A 8 -15.50 28.23 13.12
C PRO A 8 -16.33 28.26 11.84
N LEU A 9 -17.11 27.19 11.62
CA LEU A 9 -18.02 27.11 10.49
C LEU A 9 -19.00 28.31 10.50
N PRO A 10 -19.33 28.89 9.33
CA PRO A 10 -20.49 29.76 9.19
C PRO A 10 -21.74 29.07 9.75
N LYS A 11 -22.67 29.86 10.31
CA LYS A 11 -23.86 29.32 11.00
C LYS A 11 -24.65 28.35 10.12
N GLU A 12 -24.89 28.69 8.85
CA GLU A 12 -25.58 27.85 7.89
C GLU A 12 -24.90 26.49 7.71
N LEU A 13 -23.60 26.46 7.52
CA LEU A 13 -22.83 25.21 7.40
C LEU A 13 -22.77 24.44 8.72
N SER A 14 -22.75 25.11 9.86
CA SER A 14 -22.85 24.47 11.16
C SER A 14 -24.20 23.78 11.38
N ASP A 15 -25.30 24.40 10.95
CA ASP A 15 -26.65 23.81 11.02
C ASP A 15 -26.73 22.58 10.10
N ILE A 16 -26.19 22.66 8.89
CA ILE A 16 -26.11 21.54 7.94
C ILE A 16 -25.23 20.41 8.50
N GLN A 17 -24.07 20.73 9.09
CA GLN A 17 -23.19 19.75 9.69
C GLN A 17 -23.90 18.97 10.80
N GLN A 18 -24.64 19.64 11.66
CA GLN A 18 -25.43 19.00 12.72
C GLN A 18 -26.53 18.10 12.16
N GLU A 19 -27.24 18.56 11.11
CA GLU A 19 -28.25 17.76 10.40
C GLU A 19 -27.62 16.46 9.84
N MET A 20 -26.53 16.57 9.11
CA MET A 20 -25.84 15.42 8.49
C MET A 20 -25.24 14.47 9.53
N GLU A 21 -24.70 15.01 10.63
CA GLU A 21 -24.21 14.23 11.76
C GLU A 21 -25.31 13.38 12.38
N GLN A 22 -26.47 13.98 12.62
CA GLN A 22 -27.62 13.25 13.20
C GLN A 22 -28.08 12.14 12.27
N HIS A 23 -28.20 12.39 10.97
CA HIS A 23 -28.57 11.37 10.00
C HIS A 23 -27.53 10.23 9.97
N ALA A 24 -26.25 10.54 10.01
CA ALA A 24 -25.18 9.52 10.07
C ALA A 24 -25.32 8.62 11.32
N LEU A 25 -25.56 9.23 12.48
CA LEU A 25 -25.79 8.51 13.74
C LEU A 25 -27.06 7.65 13.71
N ASP A 26 -28.14 8.16 13.14
CA ASP A 26 -29.42 7.43 13.01
C ASP A 26 -29.30 6.19 12.12
N TYR A 27 -28.36 6.20 11.16
CA TYR A 27 -28.01 5.02 10.34
C TYR A 27 -27.05 4.07 11.03
N GLY A 28 -26.54 4.41 12.21
CA GLY A 28 -25.66 3.56 13.01
C GLY A 28 -24.17 3.74 12.70
N LEU A 29 -23.77 4.84 12.04
CA LEU A 29 -22.36 5.16 11.90
C LEU A 29 -21.77 5.56 13.27
N ASP A 30 -20.52 5.17 13.50
CA ASP A 30 -19.79 5.44 14.73
C ASP A 30 -18.41 6.04 14.40
N PHE A 31 -18.21 7.31 14.69
CA PHE A 31 -17.02 8.06 14.30
C PHE A 31 -16.42 8.85 15.47
N PHE A 32 -15.16 9.27 15.34
CA PHE A 32 -14.55 10.22 16.26
C PHE A 32 -15.16 11.61 16.05
N LYS A 33 -15.05 12.47 17.08
CA LYS A 33 -15.41 13.87 16.91
C LYS A 33 -14.75 14.43 15.65
N THR A 34 -15.54 15.03 14.77
CA THR A 34 -15.06 15.61 13.52
C THR A 34 -15.11 17.12 13.58
N ILE A 35 -14.00 17.77 13.29
CA ILE A 35 -13.85 19.23 13.26
C ILE A 35 -13.80 19.63 11.78
N PHE A 36 -14.76 20.45 11.36
CA PHE A 36 -14.82 20.96 10.00
C PHE A 36 -14.29 22.39 9.95
N GLU A 37 -13.50 22.69 8.92
CA GLU A 37 -13.01 24.02 8.59
C GLU A 37 -13.25 24.31 7.11
N VAL A 38 -13.57 25.57 6.79
CA VAL A 38 -13.76 26.02 5.40
C VAL A 38 -12.51 26.70 4.92
N LEU A 39 -11.94 26.21 3.83
CA LEU A 39 -10.74 26.72 3.20
C LEU A 39 -11.05 27.25 1.80
N ASP A 40 -10.27 28.19 1.34
CA ASP A 40 -10.24 28.55 -0.08
C ASP A 40 -9.48 27.46 -0.89
N TYR A 41 -9.52 27.63 -2.21
CA TYR A 41 -8.90 26.65 -3.08
C TYR A 41 -7.36 26.60 -2.94
N GLU A 42 -6.71 27.73 -2.71
CA GLU A 42 -5.26 27.81 -2.55
C GLU A 42 -4.81 27.10 -1.28
N GLU A 43 -5.49 27.38 -0.15
CA GLU A 43 -5.23 26.73 1.13
C GLU A 43 -5.50 25.21 1.04
N LEU A 44 -6.61 24.81 0.41
CA LEU A 44 -6.96 23.39 0.26
C LEU A 44 -5.95 22.65 -0.64
N SER A 45 -5.50 23.27 -1.73
CA SER A 45 -4.45 22.71 -2.61
C SER A 45 -3.10 22.59 -1.90
N MET A 46 -2.76 23.55 -1.03
CA MET A 46 -1.55 23.45 -0.21
C MET A 46 -1.63 22.27 0.76
N PHE A 47 -2.74 22.10 1.45
CA PHE A 47 -2.94 20.96 2.35
C PHE A 47 -2.94 19.64 1.58
N ALA A 48 -3.55 19.58 0.39
CA ALA A 48 -3.51 18.42 -0.47
C ALA A 48 -2.08 18.05 -0.88
N ALA A 49 -1.26 19.04 -1.27
CA ALA A 49 0.13 18.83 -1.59
C ALA A 49 0.93 18.27 -0.40
N TYR A 50 0.52 18.60 0.82
CA TYR A 50 1.10 18.09 2.06
C TYR A 50 0.49 16.75 2.54
N GLY A 51 -0.34 16.10 1.71
CA GLY A 51 -1.00 14.86 2.07
C GLY A 51 -2.12 15.03 3.10
N GLY A 52 -2.75 16.20 3.15
CA GLY A 52 -3.83 16.55 4.07
C GLY A 52 -3.40 17.33 5.32
N PHE A 53 -2.12 17.46 5.56
CA PHE A 53 -1.62 18.09 6.79
C PHE A 53 -1.32 19.58 6.60
N PRO A 54 -1.62 20.45 7.59
CA PRO A 54 -1.36 21.87 7.49
C PRO A 54 0.13 22.24 7.59
N VAL A 55 0.95 21.33 8.11
CA VAL A 55 2.39 21.53 8.30
C VAL A 55 3.18 20.32 7.83
N ARG A 56 4.20 20.57 6.99
CA ARG A 56 5.18 19.59 6.55
C ARG A 56 6.59 20.20 6.55
N TYR A 57 7.61 19.38 6.47
CA TYR A 57 8.98 19.84 6.25
C TYR A 57 9.14 20.39 4.81
N PRO A 58 10.06 21.35 4.58
CA PRO A 58 10.28 21.91 3.25
C PRO A 58 10.90 20.84 2.34
N HIS A 59 10.29 20.65 1.15
CA HIS A 59 10.81 19.76 0.11
C HIS A 59 10.22 20.16 -1.24
N TRP A 60 11.00 20.11 -2.31
CA TRP A 60 10.59 20.51 -3.67
C TRP A 60 9.35 19.75 -4.17
N ARG A 61 9.20 18.47 -3.81
CA ARG A 61 8.07 17.62 -4.19
C ARG A 61 6.72 18.26 -3.84
N PHE A 62 6.60 18.85 -2.67
CA PHE A 62 5.35 19.48 -2.23
C PHE A 62 5.01 20.72 -3.04
N GLY A 63 6.03 21.52 -3.41
CA GLY A 63 5.85 22.68 -4.30
C GLY A 63 5.42 22.26 -5.71
N ALA A 64 6.04 21.22 -6.27
CA ALA A 64 5.65 20.67 -7.57
C ALA A 64 4.22 20.13 -7.57
N GLN A 65 3.82 19.42 -6.52
CA GLN A 65 2.46 18.90 -6.36
C GLN A 65 1.43 20.01 -6.19
N TYR A 66 1.75 21.07 -5.43
CA TYR A 66 0.90 22.24 -5.33
C TYR A 66 0.68 22.95 -6.69
N ASP A 67 1.76 23.13 -7.46
CA ASP A 67 1.68 23.74 -8.79
C ASP A 67 0.83 22.90 -9.76
N GLU A 68 0.96 21.57 -9.71
CA GLU A 68 0.13 20.65 -10.49
C GLU A 68 -1.36 20.77 -10.12
N LEU A 69 -1.70 20.78 -8.84
CA LEU A 69 -3.06 20.93 -8.34
C LEU A 69 -3.67 22.27 -8.77
N MET A 70 -2.91 23.36 -8.61
CA MET A 70 -3.35 24.71 -9.00
C MET A 70 -3.61 24.82 -10.50
N LYS A 71 -2.75 24.24 -11.33
CA LYS A 71 -2.94 24.18 -12.79
C LYS A 71 -4.15 23.32 -13.16
N GLY A 72 -4.30 22.14 -12.54
CA GLY A 72 -5.45 21.26 -12.76
C GLY A 72 -6.78 21.96 -12.53
N TYR A 73 -6.87 22.73 -11.45
CA TYR A 73 -8.05 23.54 -11.14
C TYR A 73 -8.27 24.67 -12.15
N SER A 74 -7.23 25.45 -12.43
CA SER A 74 -7.33 26.60 -13.34
C SER A 74 -7.82 26.21 -14.74
N TYR A 75 -7.50 24.97 -15.17
CA TYR A 75 -7.96 24.41 -16.44
C TYR A 75 -9.29 23.63 -16.30
N GLY A 76 -9.90 23.57 -15.11
CA GLY A 76 -11.14 22.84 -14.87
C GLY A 76 -11.00 21.31 -15.01
N LEU A 77 -9.78 20.78 -14.89
CA LEU A 77 -9.50 19.36 -15.08
C LEU A 77 -9.78 18.55 -13.81
N GLN A 78 -9.66 19.17 -12.65
CA GLN A 78 -9.93 18.55 -11.35
C GLN A 78 -10.36 19.60 -10.32
N LYS A 79 -11.19 19.15 -9.37
CA LYS A 79 -11.64 19.94 -8.22
C LYS A 79 -11.47 19.07 -6.97
N ILE A 80 -10.88 19.63 -5.92
CA ILE A 80 -10.86 19.01 -4.60
C ILE A 80 -12.07 19.54 -3.85
N TYR A 81 -12.99 18.65 -3.51
CA TYR A 81 -14.23 19.04 -2.80
C TYR A 81 -14.03 19.06 -1.29
N GLU A 82 -13.22 18.14 -0.77
CA GLU A 82 -12.93 17.98 0.64
C GLU A 82 -11.56 17.29 0.85
N MET A 83 -11.14 17.34 2.10
CA MET A 83 -10.04 16.54 2.60
C MET A 83 -10.30 16.16 4.04
N VAL A 84 -10.04 14.92 4.42
CA VAL A 84 -10.21 14.42 5.79
C VAL A 84 -8.93 13.75 6.29
N ILE A 85 -8.55 14.06 7.53
CA ILE A 85 -7.36 13.50 8.19
C ILE A 85 -7.83 12.45 9.23
N ASN A 86 -7.24 11.26 9.14
CA ASN A 86 -7.48 10.15 10.06
C ASN A 86 -6.77 10.37 11.40
N THR A 87 -7.34 11.21 12.24
CA THR A 87 -6.87 11.52 13.60
C THR A 87 -8.03 11.44 14.60
N ASP A 88 -7.76 11.62 15.88
CA ASP A 88 -8.76 11.79 16.92
C ASP A 88 -8.46 13.05 17.73
N PRO A 89 -9.26 14.13 17.55
CA PRO A 89 -10.41 14.27 16.65
C PRO A 89 -10.02 14.22 15.16
N CYS A 90 -10.96 13.82 14.27
CA CYS A 90 -10.80 13.94 12.83
C CYS A 90 -10.88 15.41 12.40
N TYR A 91 -10.06 15.80 11.42
CA TYR A 91 -10.14 17.13 10.80
C TYR A 91 -10.59 16.98 9.36
N ALA A 92 -11.58 17.78 8.98
CA ALA A 92 -12.12 17.81 7.62
C ALA A 92 -12.12 19.25 7.08
N TYR A 93 -11.63 19.40 5.87
CA TYR A 93 -11.54 20.68 5.20
C TYR A 93 -12.50 20.73 4.02
N LEU A 94 -13.37 21.73 4.01
CA LEU A 94 -14.40 21.95 3.01
C LEU A 94 -13.96 23.08 2.08
N LEU A 95 -14.21 22.95 0.79
CA LEU A 95 -13.94 24.01 -0.17
C LEU A 95 -15.04 25.09 -0.07
N SER A 96 -14.63 26.35 0.12
CA SER A 96 -15.54 27.50 0.23
C SER A 96 -16.38 27.77 -1.04
N ALA A 97 -15.88 27.34 -2.20
CA ALA A 97 -16.56 27.50 -3.49
C ALA A 97 -17.59 26.41 -3.81
N ASN A 98 -17.82 25.44 -2.92
CA ASN A 98 -18.87 24.44 -3.07
C ASN A 98 -20.24 25.08 -2.84
N ASP A 99 -21.25 24.71 -3.64
CA ASP A 99 -22.63 25.06 -3.35
C ASP A 99 -23.18 24.29 -2.14
N ILE A 100 -24.36 24.66 -1.67
CA ILE A 100 -25.00 24.07 -0.48
C ILE A 100 -25.26 22.57 -0.66
N THR A 101 -25.62 22.12 -1.86
CA THR A 101 -25.89 20.71 -2.15
C THR A 101 -24.57 19.92 -2.09
N ASP A 102 -23.51 20.45 -2.70
CA ASP A 102 -22.16 19.88 -2.62
C ASP A 102 -21.67 19.84 -1.16
N GLN A 103 -21.89 20.92 -0.37
CA GLN A 103 -21.51 20.94 1.05
C GLN A 103 -22.20 19.84 1.86
N LYS A 104 -23.52 19.66 1.66
CA LYS A 104 -24.29 18.58 2.31
C LYS A 104 -23.75 17.20 1.95
N LEU A 105 -23.52 16.96 0.64
CA LEU A 105 -22.98 15.71 0.13
C LEU A 105 -21.61 15.40 0.73
N VAL A 106 -20.71 16.39 0.71
CA VAL A 106 -19.35 16.28 1.20
C VAL A 106 -19.32 16.02 2.70
N ILE A 107 -20.11 16.71 3.49
CA ILE A 107 -20.19 16.49 4.94
C ILE A 107 -20.67 15.07 5.25
N ALA A 108 -21.70 14.59 4.55
CA ALA A 108 -22.18 13.21 4.69
C ALA A 108 -21.11 12.18 4.29
N HIS A 109 -20.35 12.46 3.22
CA HIS A 109 -19.24 11.64 2.74
C HIS A 109 -18.10 11.56 3.76
N VAL A 110 -17.73 12.68 4.36
CA VAL A 110 -16.72 12.77 5.43
C VAL A 110 -17.12 11.93 6.65
N TYR A 111 -18.37 11.94 7.07
CA TYR A 111 -18.82 11.07 8.17
C TYR A 111 -18.71 9.58 7.84
N GLY A 112 -18.92 9.21 6.58
CA GLY A 112 -18.63 7.85 6.10
C GLY A 112 -17.15 7.49 6.24
N HIS A 113 -16.24 8.37 5.84
CA HIS A 113 -14.81 8.18 6.03
C HIS A 113 -14.42 8.10 7.51
N CYS A 114 -14.93 8.98 8.35
CA CYS A 114 -14.61 9.00 9.78
C CYS A 114 -15.09 7.72 10.48
N ASP A 115 -16.27 7.20 10.11
CA ASP A 115 -16.76 5.90 10.58
C ASP A 115 -15.84 4.76 10.13
N PHE A 116 -15.40 4.78 8.87
CA PHE A 116 -14.47 3.78 8.35
C PHE A 116 -13.13 3.81 9.09
N PHE A 117 -12.54 4.98 9.28
CA PHE A 117 -11.29 5.15 10.02
C PHE A 117 -11.35 4.63 11.45
N LYS A 118 -12.45 4.85 12.16
CA LYS A 118 -12.61 4.42 13.54
C LYS A 118 -12.73 2.91 13.67
N ASN A 119 -13.45 2.29 12.75
CA ASN A 119 -13.95 0.92 12.94
C ASN A 119 -13.26 -0.14 12.09
N ASN A 120 -12.56 0.24 11.01
CA ASN A 120 -11.86 -0.73 10.19
C ASN A 120 -10.58 -1.22 10.89
N ALA A 121 -10.36 -2.53 10.88
CA ALA A 121 -9.23 -3.18 11.56
C ALA A 121 -7.86 -2.69 11.07
N TRP A 122 -7.73 -2.34 9.79
CA TRP A 122 -6.48 -1.88 9.18
C TRP A 122 -6.06 -0.49 9.68
N PHE A 123 -7.02 0.34 10.10
CA PHE A 123 -6.74 1.64 10.71
C PHE A 123 -6.51 1.57 12.22
N SER A 124 -6.74 0.43 12.87
CA SER A 124 -6.67 0.28 14.34
C SER A 124 -5.30 0.63 14.93
N GLN A 125 -4.23 0.43 14.16
CA GLN A 125 -2.84 0.67 14.58
C GLN A 125 -2.28 2.02 14.09
N THR A 126 -3.07 2.81 13.36
CA THR A 126 -2.61 4.13 12.89
C THR A 126 -2.47 5.12 14.04
N ASN A 127 -1.48 5.99 13.93
CA ASN A 127 -1.26 7.04 14.93
C ASN A 127 -2.35 8.11 14.86
N ARG A 128 -3.26 8.14 15.84
CA ARG A 128 -4.35 9.10 15.92
C ARG A 128 -3.89 10.54 16.24
N LYS A 129 -2.63 10.72 16.64
CA LYS A 129 -2.01 12.03 16.89
C LYS A 129 -1.05 12.43 15.76
N MET A 130 -1.28 11.93 14.55
CA MET A 130 -0.39 12.17 13.42
C MET A 130 -0.27 13.66 13.07
N LEU A 131 -1.30 14.46 13.33
CA LEU A 131 -1.23 15.93 13.15
C LEU A 131 -0.07 16.54 13.95
N ASP A 132 0.01 16.23 15.26
CA ASP A 132 1.08 16.71 16.12
C ASP A 132 2.44 16.12 15.70
N GLN A 133 2.43 14.86 15.27
CA GLN A 133 3.65 14.19 14.85
C GLN A 133 4.20 14.78 13.54
N MET A 134 3.38 15.13 12.57
CA MET A 134 3.81 15.82 11.35
C MET A 134 4.45 17.18 11.64
N ALA A 135 3.89 17.95 12.58
CA ALA A 135 4.49 19.19 13.05
C ALA A 135 5.86 18.97 13.74
N ASN A 136 5.97 17.89 14.53
CA ASN A 136 7.24 17.46 15.13
C ASN A 136 8.26 17.04 14.06
N HIS A 137 7.84 16.25 13.07
CA HIS A 137 8.68 15.87 11.93
C HIS A 137 9.22 17.07 11.19
N ALA A 138 8.35 18.05 10.89
CA ALA A 138 8.77 19.31 10.26
C ALA A 138 9.82 20.05 11.08
N THR A 139 9.64 20.11 12.41
CA THR A 139 10.59 20.75 13.32
C THR A 139 11.94 20.04 13.35
N ARG A 140 11.95 18.71 13.39
CA ARG A 140 13.16 17.88 13.36
C ARG A 140 13.91 18.02 12.05
N MET A 141 13.20 17.95 10.92
CA MET A 141 13.77 18.12 9.59
C MET A 141 14.40 19.51 9.41
N ASN A 142 13.71 20.59 9.84
CA ASN A 142 14.27 21.94 9.81
C ASN A 142 15.56 22.04 10.63
N ARG A 143 15.63 21.42 11.80
CA ARG A 143 16.85 21.37 12.62
C ARG A 143 18.00 20.66 11.89
N HIS A 144 17.71 19.57 11.15
CA HIS A 144 18.73 18.91 10.34
C HIS A 144 19.19 19.77 9.19
N ILE A 145 18.28 20.51 8.54
CA ILE A 145 18.59 21.47 7.49
C ILE A 145 19.50 22.60 8.02
N ASP A 146 19.19 23.14 9.19
CA ASP A 146 20.00 24.18 9.84
C ASP A 146 21.41 23.70 10.18
N ASN A 147 21.57 22.42 10.59
CA ASN A 147 22.85 21.85 11.01
C ASN A 147 23.71 21.35 9.85
N HIS A 148 23.12 20.80 8.79
CA HIS A 148 23.83 20.09 7.71
C HIS A 148 23.73 20.78 6.35
N GLY A 149 22.87 21.79 6.23
CA GLY A 149 22.58 22.51 4.99
C GLY A 149 21.42 21.88 4.20
N TYR A 150 20.70 22.76 3.48
CA TYR A 150 19.48 22.39 2.76
C TYR A 150 19.73 21.32 1.70
N GLU A 151 20.69 21.50 0.83
CA GLU A 151 20.98 20.60 -0.30
C GLU A 151 21.34 19.18 0.15
N VAL A 152 22.14 19.06 1.22
CA VAL A 152 22.56 17.75 1.75
C VAL A 152 21.38 16.98 2.32
N VAL A 153 20.53 17.65 3.10
CA VAL A 153 19.37 17.03 3.73
C VAL A 153 18.29 16.72 2.69
N GLU A 154 18.00 17.62 1.76
CA GLU A 154 17.02 17.41 0.69
C GLU A 154 17.41 16.23 -0.21
N THR A 155 18.68 16.14 -0.65
CA THR A 155 19.16 15.00 -1.44
C THR A 155 19.00 13.67 -0.68
N PHE A 156 19.21 13.67 0.62
CA PHE A 156 19.00 12.47 1.42
C PHE A 156 17.51 12.13 1.61
N ILE A 157 16.66 13.16 1.76
CA ILE A 157 15.19 12.98 1.77
C ILE A 157 14.71 12.38 0.45
N ASP A 158 15.19 12.87 -0.71
CA ASP A 158 14.89 12.30 -2.03
C ASP A 158 15.25 10.81 -2.10
N THR A 159 16.45 10.46 -1.62
CA THR A 159 16.90 9.06 -1.54
C THR A 159 15.93 8.21 -0.71
N CYS A 160 15.53 8.67 0.46
CA CYS A 160 14.60 7.96 1.35
C CYS A 160 13.19 7.87 0.77
N LEU A 161 12.65 8.96 0.19
CA LEU A 161 11.33 8.98 -0.43
C LEU A 161 11.22 8.04 -1.63
N SER A 162 12.31 7.86 -2.39
CA SER A 162 12.33 6.88 -3.50
C SER A 162 12.12 5.43 -3.02
N LEU A 163 12.40 5.16 -1.75
CA LEU A 163 12.28 3.86 -1.10
C LEU A 163 11.04 3.73 -0.21
N GLU A 164 10.19 4.76 -0.11
CA GLU A 164 9.02 4.81 0.80
C GLU A 164 8.05 3.63 0.66
N SER A 165 8.02 3.01 -0.54
CA SER A 165 7.17 1.86 -0.82
C SER A 165 7.72 0.53 -0.30
N LEU A 166 8.97 0.48 0.15
CA LEU A 166 9.64 -0.72 0.62
C LEU A 166 9.42 -0.96 2.13
N ILE A 167 8.23 -0.69 2.61
CA ILE A 167 7.76 -0.99 3.95
C ILE A 167 6.97 -2.30 3.99
N ASP A 168 6.78 -2.84 5.18
CA ASP A 168 5.81 -3.90 5.41
C ASP A 168 4.51 -3.31 6.00
N PRO A 169 3.48 -3.06 5.18
CA PRO A 169 2.23 -2.47 5.66
C PRO A 169 1.48 -3.36 6.66
N TYR A 170 1.87 -4.63 6.80
CA TYR A 170 1.31 -5.56 7.78
C TYR A 170 2.07 -5.59 9.10
N SER A 171 3.26 -4.96 9.16
CA SER A 171 4.13 -5.01 10.33
C SER A 171 3.48 -4.55 11.64
N PRO A 172 2.56 -3.55 11.66
CA PRO A 172 1.86 -3.15 12.88
C PRO A 172 0.94 -4.24 13.47
N HIS A 173 0.51 -5.19 12.63
CA HIS A 173 -0.38 -6.28 13.02
C HIS A 173 0.37 -7.59 13.36
N ILE A 174 1.70 -7.63 13.14
CA ILE A 174 2.52 -8.83 13.34
C ILE A 174 3.36 -8.66 14.62
N ARG A 175 3.14 -9.52 15.61
CA ARG A 175 4.00 -9.60 16.79
C ARG A 175 5.27 -10.39 16.45
N ARG A 176 6.37 -9.71 16.20
CA ARG A 176 7.68 -10.34 16.01
C ARG A 176 8.34 -10.56 17.37
N THR A 177 8.67 -11.80 17.70
CA THR A 177 9.48 -12.11 18.89
C THR A 177 10.93 -11.75 18.57
N GLN A 178 11.42 -10.63 19.06
CA GLN A 178 12.84 -10.29 18.96
C GLN A 178 13.65 -11.25 19.82
N LYS A 179 14.19 -12.31 19.24
CA LYS A 179 15.33 -13.00 19.83
C LYS A 179 16.57 -12.19 19.46
N THR A 180 17.00 -11.34 20.37
CA THR A 180 18.30 -10.63 20.26
C THR A 180 19.40 -11.66 20.49
N GLU A 181 19.83 -12.36 19.43
CA GLU A 181 21.11 -13.09 19.49
C GLU A 181 22.22 -12.06 19.35
N THR A 182 22.95 -11.84 20.42
CA THR A 182 24.10 -10.94 20.44
C THR A 182 25.23 -11.53 19.59
N ARG A 183 25.85 -10.69 18.75
CA ARG A 183 27.00 -10.98 17.87
C ARG A 183 28.18 -11.70 18.57
N ALA A 184 28.17 -11.74 19.92
CA ALA A 184 29.16 -12.43 20.75
C ALA A 184 29.00 -13.96 20.80
N GLU A 185 27.77 -14.48 20.59
CA GLU A 185 27.51 -15.93 20.63
C GLU A 185 27.88 -16.63 19.33
N THR A 186 27.82 -15.91 18.21
CA THR A 186 28.19 -16.44 16.87
C THR A 186 29.69 -16.62 16.74
N LYS A 187 30.51 -15.77 17.42
CA LYS A 187 31.99 -15.83 17.32
C LYS A 187 32.64 -17.01 18.05
N LYS A 188 32.01 -17.52 19.10
CA LYS A 188 32.51 -18.64 19.88
C LYS A 188 32.36 -20.01 19.21
N ARG A 189 31.44 -20.13 18.24
CA ARG A 189 31.21 -21.41 17.51
C ARG A 189 32.12 -21.63 16.30
N THR A 190 32.68 -20.58 15.71
CA THR A 190 33.50 -20.65 14.51
C THR A 190 34.93 -21.06 14.76
N ASP A 191 35.42 -20.98 16.00
CA ASP A 191 36.81 -21.30 16.32
C ASP A 191 37.06 -22.81 16.64
N GLU A 192 36.00 -23.61 16.78
CA GLU A 192 36.13 -25.04 17.18
C GLU A 192 36.01 -26.04 16.03
N GLU A 193 35.67 -25.63 14.79
CA GLU A 193 35.37 -26.60 13.69
C GLU A 193 36.32 -26.56 12.46
N SER A 194 37.51 -26.01 12.56
CA SER A 194 38.42 -25.94 11.42
C SER A 194 39.46 -27.08 11.39
N GLU A 195 39.03 -28.34 11.39
CA GLU A 195 39.93 -29.45 11.00
C GLU A 195 39.14 -30.64 10.40
N SER A 196 38.98 -30.65 9.07
CA SER A 196 38.93 -31.90 8.30
C SER A 196 39.30 -31.66 6.84
N THR A 197 40.55 -31.88 6.51
CA THR A 197 41.09 -31.94 5.15
C THR A 197 40.74 -33.29 4.54
N GLY A 198 39.63 -33.36 3.78
CA GLY A 198 39.42 -34.46 2.82
C GLY A 198 39.79 -33.94 1.43
N GLY A 199 40.72 -34.56 0.77
CA GLY A 199 41.14 -34.24 -0.57
C GLY A 199 41.64 -35.51 -1.30
N ARG A 200 41.69 -35.44 -2.65
CA ARG A 200 42.18 -36.51 -3.48
C ARG A 200 43.57 -36.95 -2.99
N PHE A 201 43.70 -38.23 -2.60
CA PHE A 201 44.98 -38.79 -2.15
C PHE A 201 45.94 -38.96 -3.34
N PRO A 202 47.23 -38.64 -3.21
CA PRO A 202 48.20 -38.82 -4.27
C PRO A 202 48.32 -40.31 -4.58
N ALA A 203 48.00 -40.69 -5.80
CA ALA A 203 48.00 -42.05 -6.27
C ALA A 203 48.72 -42.16 -7.62
N LYS A 204 49.36 -43.34 -7.90
CA LYS A 204 49.88 -43.63 -9.24
C LYS A 204 48.66 -43.84 -10.19
N TYR A 205 48.80 -43.45 -11.46
CA TYR A 205 47.73 -43.46 -12.46
C TYR A 205 46.90 -44.75 -12.51
N TYR A 206 47.57 -45.92 -12.39
CA TYR A 206 46.90 -47.24 -12.43
C TYR A 206 46.20 -47.63 -11.13
N MET A 207 46.44 -46.93 -10.03
CA MET A 207 45.79 -47.16 -8.72
C MET A 207 44.80 -46.07 -8.34
N ASP A 208 44.74 -44.99 -9.10
CA ASP A 208 43.91 -43.80 -8.78
C ASP A 208 42.46 -44.14 -8.63
N ARG A 209 41.91 -45.03 -9.47
CA ARG A 209 40.52 -45.51 -9.39
C ARG A 209 40.18 -46.30 -8.12
N TYR A 210 41.20 -46.95 -7.50
CA TYR A 210 41.01 -47.71 -6.27
C TYR A 210 41.26 -46.86 -5.03
N ILE A 211 42.11 -45.85 -5.10
CA ILE A 211 42.45 -44.97 -3.98
C ILE A 211 41.46 -43.79 -3.91
N ASN A 212 40.98 -43.32 -5.07
CA ASN A 212 40.05 -42.22 -5.23
C ASN A 212 38.87 -42.67 -6.11
N PRO A 213 37.97 -43.55 -5.65
CA PRO A 213 36.80 -43.92 -6.42
C PRO A 213 35.91 -42.68 -6.71
N GLU A 214 35.44 -42.54 -7.95
CA GLU A 214 34.61 -41.38 -8.37
C GLU A 214 33.39 -41.19 -7.45
N GLU A 215 32.75 -42.26 -7.07
CA GLU A 215 31.58 -42.26 -6.18
C GLU A 215 31.89 -41.64 -4.80
N VAL A 216 33.06 -41.97 -4.22
CA VAL A 216 33.47 -41.42 -2.91
C VAL A 216 33.86 -39.95 -3.03
N LEU A 217 34.50 -39.55 -4.13
CA LEU A 217 34.85 -38.14 -4.39
C LEU A 217 33.59 -37.29 -4.62
N GLU A 218 32.57 -37.84 -5.29
CA GLU A 218 31.29 -37.18 -5.49
C GLU A 218 30.50 -37.06 -4.17
N GLU A 219 30.49 -38.10 -3.34
CA GLU A 219 29.89 -38.06 -2.01
C GLU A 219 30.58 -37.04 -1.09
N GLU A 220 31.91 -37.03 -1.05
CA GLU A 220 32.67 -36.03 -0.28
C GLU A 220 32.44 -34.60 -0.80
N ALA A 221 32.37 -34.42 -2.12
CA ALA A 221 32.09 -33.14 -2.72
C ALA A 221 30.65 -32.68 -2.37
N SER A 222 29.70 -33.61 -2.36
CA SER A 222 28.30 -33.32 -1.99
C SER A 222 28.19 -32.98 -0.49
N GLN A 223 28.85 -33.73 0.38
CA GLN A 223 28.91 -33.44 1.83
C GLN A 223 29.59 -32.10 2.12
N LYS A 224 30.67 -31.76 1.41
CA LYS A 224 31.33 -30.45 1.53
C LYS A 224 30.41 -29.32 1.07
N ARG A 225 29.67 -29.50 -0.04
CA ARG A 225 28.68 -28.55 -0.52
C ARG A 225 27.55 -28.39 0.49
N GLN A 226 27.09 -29.48 1.08
CA GLN A 226 26.04 -29.45 2.09
C GLN A 226 26.49 -28.73 3.37
N LYS A 227 27.67 -29.06 3.90
CA LYS A 227 28.24 -28.36 5.06
C LYS A 227 28.51 -26.88 4.79
N ALA A 228 29.00 -26.54 3.58
CA ALA A 228 29.18 -25.14 3.19
C ALA A 228 27.84 -24.38 3.09
N ARG A 229 26.76 -25.03 2.63
CA ARG A 229 25.41 -24.48 2.64
C ARG A 229 24.90 -24.28 4.07
N GLU A 230 25.00 -25.28 4.92
CA GLU A 230 24.59 -25.19 6.32
C GLU A 230 25.34 -24.08 7.08
N LEU A 231 26.67 -23.95 6.82
CA LEU A 231 27.47 -22.86 7.40
C LEU A 231 27.05 -21.47 6.85
N SER A 232 26.78 -21.40 5.55
CA SER A 232 26.26 -20.18 4.91
C SER A 232 24.89 -19.78 5.47
N ASP A 233 24.00 -20.75 5.67
CA ASP A 233 22.67 -20.52 6.24
C ASP A 233 22.74 -20.11 7.73
N GLN A 234 23.73 -20.61 8.47
CA GLN A 234 24.00 -20.16 9.85
C GLN A 234 24.54 -18.73 9.90
N MET A 235 25.28 -18.29 8.88
CA MET A 235 25.82 -16.92 8.77
C MET A 235 24.86 -15.93 8.12
N LYS A 236 23.75 -16.41 7.57
CA LYS A 236 22.72 -15.57 6.95
C LYS A 236 22.11 -14.60 7.96
N PHE A 237 22.03 -13.33 7.57
CA PHE A 237 21.43 -12.28 8.37
C PHE A 237 20.57 -11.36 7.51
N PRO A 238 19.28 -11.15 7.84
CA PRO A 238 18.52 -11.77 8.94
C PRO A 238 18.26 -13.27 8.71
N LYS A 239 17.98 -14.04 9.77
CA LYS A 239 17.68 -15.48 9.65
C LYS A 239 16.41 -15.75 8.84
N GLU A 240 15.39 -14.89 9.01
CA GLU A 240 14.16 -14.90 8.24
C GLU A 240 14.12 -13.69 7.31
N ARG A 241 13.57 -13.86 6.11
CA ARG A 241 13.43 -12.76 5.17
C ARG A 241 12.55 -11.64 5.76
N MET A 242 12.97 -10.40 5.56
CA MET A 242 12.25 -9.22 6.06
C MET A 242 11.66 -8.42 4.91
N ARG A 243 10.34 -8.17 4.98
CA ARG A 243 9.64 -7.37 3.98
C ARG A 243 9.87 -5.87 4.20
N ASP A 244 10.00 -5.42 5.45
CA ASP A 244 10.23 -4.02 5.77
C ASP A 244 11.70 -3.66 5.57
N VAL A 245 12.04 -3.28 4.33
CA VAL A 245 13.40 -2.92 3.95
C VAL A 245 13.83 -1.62 4.63
N LEU A 246 12.92 -0.62 4.72
CA LEU A 246 13.23 0.64 5.40
C LEU A 246 13.53 0.42 6.88
N TYR A 247 12.70 -0.35 7.57
CA TYR A 247 12.94 -0.68 8.97
C TYR A 247 14.26 -1.43 9.16
N PHE A 248 14.56 -2.37 8.25
CA PHE A 248 15.85 -3.06 8.26
C PHE A 248 17.02 -2.08 8.13
N LEU A 249 16.95 -1.13 7.20
CA LEU A 249 18.00 -0.11 7.00
C LEU A 249 18.13 0.82 8.22
N ILE A 250 17.03 1.24 8.85
CA ILE A 250 17.04 2.03 10.08
C ILE A 250 17.84 1.32 11.18
N GLN A 251 17.67 0.01 11.31
CA GLN A 251 18.32 -0.78 12.38
C GLN A 251 19.77 -1.10 12.11
N TYR A 252 20.14 -1.37 10.85
CA TYR A 252 21.42 -2.03 10.55
C TYR A 252 22.31 -1.27 9.56
N ALA A 253 21.81 -0.27 8.85
CA ALA A 253 22.65 0.51 7.94
C ALA A 253 23.61 1.44 8.71
N PRO A 254 24.81 1.70 8.17
CA PRO A 254 25.81 2.59 8.76
C PRO A 254 25.46 4.06 8.53
N LEU A 255 24.34 4.48 9.10
CA LEU A 255 23.81 5.83 9.02
C LEU A 255 24.30 6.70 10.17
N GLU A 256 24.51 7.98 9.90
CA GLU A 256 24.65 9.01 10.92
C GLU A 256 23.30 9.22 11.65
N ASP A 257 23.33 9.78 12.84
CA ASP A 257 22.11 9.92 13.66
C ASP A 257 21.04 10.75 12.97
N TRP A 258 21.40 11.82 12.27
CA TRP A 258 20.45 12.64 11.53
C TRP A 258 19.87 11.91 10.31
N GLN A 259 20.67 11.10 9.63
CA GLN A 259 20.22 10.27 8.49
C GLN A 259 19.21 9.20 8.96
N ARG A 260 19.53 8.56 10.08
CA ARG A 260 18.63 7.58 10.71
C ARG A 260 17.33 8.22 11.13
N ASP A 261 17.36 9.45 11.64
CA ASP A 261 16.21 10.23 12.04
C ASP A 261 15.31 10.57 10.84
N VAL A 262 15.90 11.06 9.74
CA VAL A 262 15.19 11.33 8.48
C VAL A 262 14.53 10.07 7.92
N LEU A 263 15.26 8.94 7.87
CA LEU A 263 14.70 7.68 7.37
C LEU A 263 13.57 7.16 8.27
N THR A 264 13.67 7.35 9.59
CA THR A 264 12.62 7.00 10.55
C THR A 264 11.37 7.84 10.33
N ILE A 265 11.50 9.15 10.12
CA ILE A 265 10.37 10.03 9.80
C ILE A 265 9.63 9.55 8.56
N ILE A 266 10.36 9.23 7.48
CA ILE A 266 9.74 8.77 6.22
C ILE A 266 9.08 7.40 6.39
N HIS A 267 9.68 6.49 7.14
CA HIS A 267 9.08 5.20 7.47
C HIS A 267 7.77 5.36 8.28
N ASP A 268 7.76 6.21 9.31
CA ASP A 268 6.57 6.47 10.13
C ASP A 268 5.43 7.06 9.30
N GLU A 269 5.74 8.01 8.39
CA GLU A 269 4.77 8.60 7.48
C GLU A 269 4.24 7.58 6.47
N ALA A 270 5.11 6.75 5.88
CA ALA A 270 4.71 5.69 4.97
C ALA A 270 3.79 4.66 5.64
N CYS A 271 4.09 4.26 6.89
CA CYS A 271 3.24 3.37 7.68
C CYS A 271 1.88 4.00 8.02
N TYR A 272 1.82 5.31 8.28
CA TYR A 272 0.57 6.01 8.53
C TYR A 272 -0.34 6.03 7.29
N PHE A 273 0.22 6.23 6.09
CA PHE A 273 -0.54 6.29 4.84
C PHE A 273 -0.87 4.90 4.26
N ALA A 274 -0.18 3.84 4.68
CA ALA A 274 -0.38 2.49 4.13
C ALA A 274 -1.84 1.99 4.20
N PRO A 275 -2.58 2.10 5.32
CA PRO A 275 -3.97 1.66 5.39
C PRO A 275 -4.91 2.38 4.43
N GLN A 276 -4.68 3.67 4.15
CA GLN A 276 -5.49 4.43 3.18
C GLN A 276 -5.38 3.84 1.77
N GLY A 277 -4.16 3.47 1.37
CA GLY A 277 -3.97 2.81 0.11
C GLY A 277 -4.53 1.38 0.07
N GLN A 278 -4.39 0.61 1.16
CA GLN A 278 -4.88 -0.77 1.26
C GLN A 278 -6.41 -0.90 1.27
N THR A 279 -7.13 0.18 1.55
CA THR A 279 -8.59 0.20 1.71
C THR A 279 -9.28 1.24 0.84
N LYS A 280 -8.62 1.71 -0.22
CA LYS A 280 -9.14 2.82 -1.03
C LYS A 280 -10.51 2.51 -1.63
N ILE A 281 -10.71 1.32 -2.18
CA ILE A 281 -11.99 0.90 -2.78
C ILE A 281 -13.08 0.82 -1.70
N MET A 282 -12.76 0.21 -0.58
CA MET A 282 -13.72 0.07 0.51
C MET A 282 -14.05 1.42 1.16
N ASN A 283 -13.05 2.24 1.44
CA ASN A 283 -13.21 3.52 2.11
C ASN A 283 -14.03 4.51 1.25
N GLU A 284 -13.67 4.65 -0.03
CA GLU A 284 -14.42 5.48 -0.98
C GLU A 284 -15.84 4.91 -1.24
N GLY A 285 -15.92 3.59 -1.38
CA GLY A 285 -17.20 2.90 -1.54
C GLY A 285 -18.13 3.07 -0.34
N TRP A 286 -17.60 2.95 0.88
CA TRP A 286 -18.35 3.14 2.13
C TRP A 286 -18.85 4.55 2.29
N ALA A 287 -17.97 5.54 2.10
CA ALA A 287 -18.36 6.94 2.17
C ALA A 287 -19.40 7.30 1.09
N SER A 288 -19.22 6.75 -0.14
CA SER A 288 -20.19 6.94 -1.24
C SER A 288 -21.54 6.25 -0.98
N PHE A 289 -21.55 5.08 -0.38
CA PHE A 289 -22.75 4.37 0.01
C PHE A 289 -23.59 5.19 1.00
N TRP A 290 -22.94 5.76 2.02
CA TRP A 290 -23.62 6.52 3.05
C TRP A 290 -24.03 7.90 2.58
N HIS A 291 -23.18 8.66 1.88
CA HIS A 291 -23.61 9.95 1.36
C HIS A 291 -24.79 9.80 0.40
N SER A 292 -24.76 8.78 -0.47
CA SER A 292 -25.86 8.49 -1.37
C SER A 292 -27.14 8.14 -0.62
N THR A 293 -27.06 7.34 0.43
CA THR A 293 -28.21 6.96 1.25
C THR A 293 -28.80 8.17 2.00
N ILE A 294 -27.94 8.96 2.64
CA ILE A 294 -28.38 10.16 3.41
C ILE A 294 -28.99 11.20 2.47
N MET A 295 -28.29 11.53 1.38
CA MET A 295 -28.75 12.54 0.44
C MET A 295 -30.09 12.17 -0.19
N THR A 296 -30.25 10.97 -0.70
CA THR A 296 -31.49 10.56 -1.40
C THR A 296 -32.69 10.44 -0.48
N ARG A 297 -32.49 10.23 0.81
CA ARG A 297 -33.60 10.07 1.77
C ARG A 297 -33.92 11.34 2.57
N HIS A 298 -32.93 12.20 2.81
CA HIS A 298 -33.08 13.33 3.74
C HIS A 298 -32.46 14.64 3.23
N GLY A 299 -31.43 14.62 2.40
CA GLY A 299 -30.60 15.79 2.10
C GLY A 299 -31.02 16.59 0.87
N LEU A 300 -31.87 16.06 -0.02
CA LEU A 300 -32.18 16.68 -1.30
C LEU A 300 -33.49 17.47 -1.26
N THR A 301 -33.41 18.70 -1.79
CA THR A 301 -34.58 19.46 -2.26
C THR A 301 -34.77 19.20 -3.76
N ASP A 302 -35.90 19.54 -4.32
CA ASP A 302 -36.15 19.39 -5.76
C ASP A 302 -35.10 20.10 -6.61
N GLU A 303 -34.62 21.26 -6.17
CA GLU A 303 -33.56 22.05 -6.83
C GLU A 303 -32.18 21.39 -6.72
N GLY A 304 -31.90 20.79 -5.58
CA GLY A 304 -30.60 20.09 -5.34
C GLY A 304 -30.46 18.74 -6.06
N LEU A 305 -31.57 18.16 -6.53
CA LEU A 305 -31.58 16.84 -7.15
C LEU A 305 -30.72 16.78 -8.43
N ILE A 306 -30.77 17.82 -9.26
CA ILE A 306 -30.03 17.90 -10.52
C ILE A 306 -28.54 18.00 -10.22
N ASN A 307 -28.12 18.92 -9.34
CA ASN A 307 -26.73 19.09 -8.96
C ASN A 307 -26.16 17.82 -8.35
N TYR A 308 -26.92 17.15 -7.48
CA TYR A 308 -26.54 15.86 -6.91
C TYR A 308 -26.36 14.79 -8.00
N ALA A 309 -27.30 14.69 -8.96
CA ALA A 309 -27.24 13.68 -10.02
C ALA A 309 -26.02 13.90 -10.93
N ASP A 310 -25.69 15.14 -11.27
CA ASP A 310 -24.53 15.49 -12.07
C ASP A 310 -23.22 15.15 -11.33
N HIS A 311 -23.10 15.53 -10.06
CA HIS A 311 -21.96 15.22 -9.24
C HIS A 311 -21.76 13.70 -9.07
N HIS A 312 -22.83 12.98 -8.72
CA HIS A 312 -22.81 11.53 -8.55
C HIS A 312 -22.44 10.82 -9.86
N SER A 313 -23.00 11.25 -10.99
CA SER A 313 -22.67 10.69 -12.31
C SER A 313 -21.20 10.92 -12.67
N GLY A 314 -20.65 12.10 -12.40
CA GLY A 314 -19.24 12.41 -12.61
C GLY A 314 -18.31 11.53 -11.77
N THR A 315 -18.62 11.35 -10.50
CA THR A 315 -17.85 10.50 -9.58
C THR A 315 -17.89 9.02 -9.97
N MET A 316 -19.04 8.54 -10.49
CA MET A 316 -19.22 7.15 -10.93
C MET A 316 -18.79 6.89 -12.38
N ALA A 317 -18.25 7.87 -13.09
CA ALA A 317 -17.80 7.71 -14.46
C ALA A 317 -16.67 6.68 -14.57
N THR A 318 -16.71 5.86 -15.62
CA THR A 318 -15.69 4.83 -15.89
C THR A 318 -14.98 5.12 -17.19
N SER A 319 -13.67 4.90 -17.19
CA SER A 319 -12.84 4.92 -18.40
C SER A 319 -12.32 3.51 -18.68
N PRO A 320 -12.16 3.12 -19.95
CA PRO A 320 -11.49 1.86 -20.29
C PRO A 320 -10.12 1.78 -19.58
N ASN A 321 -9.80 0.64 -18.98
CA ASN A 321 -8.54 0.36 -18.27
C ASN A 321 -8.24 1.17 -17.00
N ARG A 322 -9.18 1.95 -16.52
CA ARG A 322 -9.02 2.62 -15.21
C ARG A 322 -10.13 2.17 -14.26
N LEU A 323 -9.72 1.47 -13.21
CA LEU A 323 -10.62 1.11 -12.13
C LEU A 323 -11.09 2.37 -11.40
N ASN A 324 -12.41 2.54 -11.31
CA ASN A 324 -12.98 3.58 -10.45
C ASN A 324 -13.27 2.99 -9.06
N PRO A 325 -12.50 3.36 -8.02
CA PRO A 325 -12.66 2.80 -6.68
C PRO A 325 -14.03 3.15 -6.06
N TYR A 326 -14.55 4.34 -6.32
CA TYR A 326 -15.87 4.78 -5.84
C TYR A 326 -16.97 3.86 -6.36
N LYS A 327 -17.02 3.69 -7.69
CA LYS A 327 -18.03 2.86 -8.33
C LYS A 327 -17.93 1.40 -7.92
N LEU A 328 -16.74 0.82 -7.94
CA LEU A 328 -16.57 -0.58 -7.57
C LEU A 328 -16.96 -0.80 -6.10
N GLY A 329 -16.52 0.09 -5.21
CA GLY A 329 -16.80 -0.02 -3.79
C GLY A 329 -18.29 0.07 -3.47
N ILE A 330 -18.98 1.11 -3.96
CA ILE A 330 -20.42 1.30 -3.68
C ILE A 330 -21.27 0.19 -4.29
N GLU A 331 -20.99 -0.20 -5.54
CA GLU A 331 -21.79 -1.24 -6.21
C GLU A 331 -21.60 -2.62 -5.57
N LEU A 332 -20.38 -2.95 -5.13
CA LEU A 332 -20.14 -4.23 -4.45
C LEU A 332 -20.75 -4.24 -3.04
N LEU A 333 -20.75 -3.12 -2.31
CA LEU A 333 -21.46 -3.01 -1.03
C LEU A 333 -22.97 -3.17 -1.20
N LYS A 334 -23.56 -2.55 -2.22
CA LYS A 334 -24.99 -2.73 -2.55
C LYS A 334 -25.32 -4.18 -2.92
N ASP A 335 -24.47 -4.81 -3.69
CA ASP A 335 -24.63 -6.21 -4.09
C ASP A 335 -24.55 -7.15 -2.88
N ILE A 336 -23.64 -6.91 -1.94
CA ILE A 336 -23.55 -7.65 -0.69
C ILE A 336 -24.82 -7.43 0.15
N GLU A 337 -25.27 -6.18 0.33
CA GLU A 337 -26.49 -5.86 1.08
C GLU A 337 -27.69 -6.59 0.48
N GLU A 338 -27.86 -6.57 -0.85
CA GLU A 338 -28.95 -7.23 -1.57
C GLU A 338 -28.89 -8.75 -1.38
N ARG A 339 -27.73 -9.37 -1.60
CA ARG A 339 -27.54 -10.83 -1.47
C ARG A 339 -27.86 -11.31 -0.06
N TRP A 340 -27.39 -10.62 0.97
CA TRP A 340 -27.65 -11.01 2.35
C TRP A 340 -29.10 -10.76 2.79
N ASN A 341 -29.75 -9.74 2.26
CA ASN A 341 -31.19 -9.54 2.47
C ASN A 341 -32.00 -10.67 1.87
N LYS A 342 -31.61 -11.15 0.68
CA LYS A 342 -32.30 -12.24 -0.03
C LYS A 342 -31.88 -13.65 0.41
N GLY A 343 -30.89 -13.78 1.26
CA GLY A 343 -30.34 -15.10 1.65
C GLY A 343 -29.55 -15.81 0.56
N GLN A 344 -28.97 -15.06 -0.40
CA GLN A 344 -28.18 -15.58 -1.51
C GLN A 344 -26.74 -15.86 -1.08
N PHE A 345 -26.58 -16.70 -0.07
CA PHE A 345 -25.29 -17.12 0.49
C PHE A 345 -25.39 -18.49 1.18
N GLY A 346 -24.24 -19.12 1.41
CA GLY A 346 -24.13 -20.37 2.14
C GLY A 346 -24.47 -21.63 1.30
N PRO A 347 -24.30 -22.81 1.92
CA PRO A 347 -24.33 -24.10 1.18
C PRO A 347 -25.64 -24.38 0.46
N GLU A 348 -26.76 -23.91 0.98
CA GLU A 348 -28.08 -24.15 0.34
C GLU A 348 -28.20 -23.40 -0.98
N TYR A 349 -27.82 -22.13 -1.00
CA TYR A 349 -27.80 -21.31 -2.21
C TYR A 349 -26.70 -21.76 -3.18
N GLU A 350 -25.50 -22.02 -2.69
CA GLU A 350 -24.34 -22.38 -3.51
C GLU A 350 -24.55 -23.72 -4.23
N ASN A 351 -25.15 -24.71 -3.55
CA ASN A 351 -25.42 -26.03 -4.09
C ASN A 351 -26.74 -26.11 -4.88
N CYS A 352 -27.51 -25.04 -4.97
CA CYS A 352 -28.73 -25.02 -5.77
C CYS A 352 -28.39 -25.15 -7.25
N THR A 353 -28.81 -26.25 -7.89
CA THR A 353 -28.60 -26.54 -9.31
C THR A 353 -29.75 -26.06 -10.19
N ASP A 354 -30.89 -25.73 -9.62
CA ASP A 354 -32.02 -25.15 -10.34
C ASP A 354 -31.77 -23.67 -10.61
N MET A 355 -31.45 -23.34 -11.86
CA MET A 355 -31.16 -21.96 -12.27
C MET A 355 -32.33 -21.01 -12.06
N TYR A 356 -33.57 -21.48 -12.32
CA TYR A 356 -34.76 -20.65 -12.11
C TYR A 356 -34.97 -20.32 -10.64
N GLN A 357 -34.84 -21.33 -9.75
CA GLN A 357 -34.95 -21.16 -8.31
C GLN A 357 -33.82 -20.23 -7.80
N LYS A 358 -32.62 -20.40 -8.30
CA LYS A 358 -31.46 -19.60 -7.90
C LYS A 358 -31.60 -18.13 -8.31
N GLU A 359 -32.11 -17.86 -9.50
CA GLU A 359 -32.37 -16.51 -10.01
C GLU A 359 -33.47 -15.77 -9.22
N HIS A 360 -34.49 -16.55 -8.74
CA HIS A 360 -35.61 -16.01 -7.96
C HIS A 360 -35.45 -16.25 -6.45
N TRP A 361 -34.23 -16.54 -6.00
CA TRP A 361 -33.96 -16.84 -4.60
C TRP A 361 -34.12 -15.58 -3.74
N ASP A 362 -35.16 -15.58 -2.89
CA ASP A 362 -35.43 -14.49 -1.95
C ASP A 362 -36.10 -15.08 -0.70
N GLN A 363 -35.37 -15.07 0.41
CA GLN A 363 -35.81 -15.53 1.71
C GLN A 363 -36.19 -14.38 2.65
N ASP A 364 -36.04 -13.14 2.21
CA ASP A 364 -36.33 -11.90 2.95
C ASP A 364 -35.73 -11.90 4.38
N LEU A 365 -34.43 -12.25 4.47
CA LEU A 365 -33.74 -12.37 5.76
C LEU A 365 -33.40 -11.03 6.41
N GLY A 366 -33.27 -9.96 5.63
CA GLY A 366 -32.98 -8.61 6.14
C GLY A 366 -31.58 -8.44 6.78
N LEU A 367 -30.64 -9.35 6.50
CA LEU A 367 -29.28 -9.39 7.13
C LEU A 367 -28.25 -8.48 6.40
N GLY A 368 -28.63 -7.87 5.31
CA GLY A 368 -27.69 -7.13 4.46
C GLY A 368 -27.00 -5.98 5.16
N ARG A 369 -27.74 -5.20 5.95
CA ARG A 369 -27.19 -4.08 6.72
C ARG A 369 -26.13 -4.53 7.73
N GLU A 370 -26.42 -5.53 8.52
CA GLU A 370 -25.48 -6.09 9.47
C GLU A 370 -24.22 -6.59 8.77
N LYS A 371 -24.39 -7.26 7.62
CA LYS A 371 -23.27 -7.80 6.84
C LYS A 371 -22.34 -6.72 6.30
N ILE A 372 -22.83 -5.63 5.73
CA ILE A 372 -21.94 -4.58 5.23
C ILE A 372 -21.16 -3.88 6.37
N PHE A 373 -21.73 -3.75 7.57
CA PHE A 373 -21.01 -3.25 8.74
C PHE A 373 -19.91 -4.23 9.21
N GLU A 374 -20.17 -5.53 9.15
CA GLU A 374 -19.16 -6.56 9.40
C GLU A 374 -18.00 -6.45 8.37
N VAL A 375 -18.35 -6.37 7.08
CA VAL A 375 -17.38 -6.24 5.97
C VAL A 375 -16.51 -4.99 6.16
N ARG A 376 -17.12 -3.83 6.43
CA ARG A 376 -16.41 -2.58 6.72
C ARG A 376 -15.38 -2.75 7.84
N ARG A 377 -15.70 -3.55 8.87
CA ARG A 377 -14.83 -3.73 10.04
C ARG A 377 -13.61 -4.59 9.78
N ILE A 378 -13.72 -5.63 8.94
CA ILE A 378 -12.74 -6.72 8.87
C ILE A 378 -11.85 -6.62 7.63
N HIS A 379 -12.41 -6.23 6.48
CA HIS A 379 -11.75 -6.37 5.19
C HIS A 379 -10.91 -5.16 4.78
N ASN A 380 -9.91 -5.43 3.95
CA ASN A 380 -9.23 -4.45 3.08
C ASN A 380 -9.63 -4.73 1.62
N ASP A 381 -9.14 -3.93 0.68
CA ASP A 381 -9.53 -4.05 -0.73
C ASP A 381 -9.27 -5.44 -1.31
N ILE A 382 -8.13 -6.05 -0.97
CA ILE A 382 -7.77 -7.40 -1.46
C ILE A 382 -8.76 -8.43 -0.95
N THR A 383 -8.97 -8.49 0.37
CA THR A 383 -9.87 -9.47 0.97
C THR A 383 -11.34 -9.19 0.66
N PHE A 384 -11.71 -7.93 0.45
CA PHE A 384 -13.04 -7.52 0.00
C PHE A 384 -13.35 -8.04 -1.40
N ILE A 385 -12.45 -7.80 -2.35
CA ILE A 385 -12.60 -8.30 -3.73
C ILE A 385 -12.51 -9.81 -3.78
N ASP A 386 -11.55 -10.40 -3.09
CA ASP A 386 -11.38 -11.85 -3.11
C ASP A 386 -12.59 -12.62 -2.55
N THR A 387 -13.19 -12.09 -1.49
CA THR A 387 -14.32 -12.75 -0.82
C THR A 387 -15.66 -12.50 -1.52
N PHE A 388 -15.91 -11.28 -1.99
CA PHE A 388 -17.27 -10.88 -2.38
C PHE A 388 -17.50 -10.69 -3.87
N LEU A 389 -16.43 -10.58 -4.69
CA LEU A 389 -16.56 -10.47 -6.13
C LEU A 389 -17.07 -11.78 -6.73
N THR A 390 -18.18 -11.72 -7.49
CA THR A 390 -18.81 -12.88 -8.14
C THR A 390 -18.82 -12.75 -9.66
N PRO A 391 -18.97 -13.87 -10.41
CA PRO A 391 -19.14 -13.81 -11.86
C PRO A 391 -20.36 -12.98 -12.29
N GLU A 392 -21.47 -13.10 -11.56
CA GLU A 392 -22.73 -12.40 -11.80
C GLU A 392 -22.52 -10.89 -11.66
N PHE A 393 -21.83 -10.44 -10.59
CA PHE A 393 -21.46 -9.05 -10.40
C PHE A 393 -20.59 -8.53 -11.54
N CYS A 394 -19.54 -9.26 -11.93
CA CYS A 394 -18.67 -8.86 -13.04
C CYS A 394 -19.44 -8.72 -14.35
N TYR A 395 -20.37 -9.62 -14.62
CA TYR A 395 -21.21 -9.55 -15.80
C TYR A 395 -22.15 -8.33 -15.76
N LYS A 396 -22.86 -8.11 -14.64
CA LYS A 396 -23.76 -6.97 -14.40
C LYS A 396 -23.04 -5.63 -14.56
N GLN A 397 -21.82 -5.52 -14.02
CA GLN A 397 -21.00 -4.31 -14.05
C GLN A 397 -20.13 -4.19 -15.31
N LYS A 398 -20.22 -5.14 -16.24
CA LYS A 398 -19.42 -5.19 -17.47
C LYS A 398 -17.91 -5.12 -17.22
N MET A 399 -17.46 -5.77 -16.16
CA MET A 399 -16.05 -5.87 -15.83
C MET A 399 -15.40 -6.92 -16.71
N PHE A 400 -14.61 -6.48 -17.69
CA PHE A 400 -13.89 -7.33 -18.63
C PHE A 400 -12.41 -6.95 -18.66
N SER A 401 -11.57 -7.90 -19.07
CA SER A 401 -10.17 -7.60 -19.37
C SER A 401 -10.10 -6.98 -20.78
N PHE A 402 -9.38 -5.87 -20.90
CA PHE A 402 -9.21 -5.15 -22.15
C PHE A 402 -7.73 -5.17 -22.57
N ALA A 403 -7.49 -5.34 -23.87
CA ALA A 403 -6.18 -5.14 -24.49
C ALA A 403 -6.26 -3.99 -25.51
N TYR A 404 -5.18 -3.23 -25.60
CA TYR A 404 -5.07 -2.20 -26.64
C TYR A 404 -4.72 -2.83 -27.97
N ASN A 405 -5.55 -2.55 -28.98
CA ASN A 405 -5.31 -2.99 -30.36
C ASN A 405 -4.63 -1.84 -31.12
N ASP A 406 -3.35 -2.00 -31.41
CA ASP A 406 -2.55 -1.00 -32.15
C ASP A 406 -3.07 -0.72 -33.57
N SER A 407 -3.69 -1.72 -34.20
CA SER A 407 -4.22 -1.59 -35.57
C SER A 407 -5.44 -0.68 -35.65
N ASN A 408 -6.33 -0.77 -34.63
CA ASN A 408 -7.58 -0.02 -34.59
C ASN A 408 -7.48 1.20 -33.66
N LYS A 409 -6.37 1.35 -32.92
CA LYS A 409 -6.15 2.37 -31.84
C LYS A 409 -7.28 2.41 -30.82
N THR A 410 -7.84 1.24 -30.50
CA THR A 410 -8.96 1.08 -29.58
C THR A 410 -8.68 -0.02 -28.58
N TYR A 411 -9.35 0.06 -27.42
CA TYR A 411 -9.35 -1.03 -26.45
C TYR A 411 -10.43 -2.05 -26.80
N GLU A 412 -10.05 -3.31 -26.95
CA GLU A 412 -10.94 -4.42 -27.23
C GLU A 412 -11.00 -5.38 -26.05
N ILE A 413 -12.14 -6.06 -25.88
CA ILE A 413 -12.31 -7.04 -24.80
C ILE A 413 -11.39 -8.22 -25.10
N GLN A 414 -10.38 -8.43 -24.26
CA GLN A 414 -9.44 -9.55 -24.33
C GLN A 414 -10.04 -10.81 -23.71
N SER A 415 -10.65 -10.68 -22.55
CA SER A 415 -11.24 -11.81 -21.84
C SER A 415 -12.46 -11.39 -21.03
N ARG A 416 -13.42 -12.34 -20.92
CA ARG A 416 -14.60 -12.26 -20.04
C ARG A 416 -14.52 -13.32 -18.94
N GLU A 417 -13.39 -14.02 -18.81
CA GLU A 417 -13.19 -15.08 -17.87
C GLU A 417 -13.00 -14.52 -16.46
N PHE A 418 -13.92 -14.87 -15.57
CA PHE A 418 -13.98 -14.34 -14.19
C PHE A 418 -12.67 -14.53 -13.43
N GLN A 419 -12.06 -15.71 -13.50
CA GLN A 419 -10.83 -16.00 -12.74
C GLN A 419 -9.66 -15.11 -13.20
N GLN A 420 -9.54 -14.88 -14.50
CA GLN A 420 -8.51 -13.99 -15.05
C GLN A 420 -8.75 -12.54 -14.60
N ILE A 421 -9.98 -12.06 -14.68
CA ILE A 421 -10.36 -10.70 -14.28
C ILE A 421 -10.06 -10.51 -12.78
N LYS A 422 -10.51 -11.45 -11.96
CA LYS A 422 -10.29 -11.43 -10.50
C LYS A 422 -8.80 -11.44 -10.17
N GLN A 423 -8.02 -12.33 -10.79
CA GLN A 423 -6.58 -12.42 -10.54
C GLN A 423 -5.82 -11.15 -10.96
N GLN A 424 -6.15 -10.58 -12.12
CA GLN A 424 -5.56 -9.32 -12.56
C GLN A 424 -5.88 -8.18 -11.58
N LEU A 425 -7.12 -8.11 -11.10
CA LEU A 425 -7.54 -7.11 -10.13
C LEU A 425 -6.79 -7.28 -8.81
N LEU A 426 -6.72 -8.49 -8.25
CA LEU A 426 -6.00 -8.77 -7.02
C LEU A 426 -4.50 -8.46 -7.15
N ASN A 427 -3.87 -8.80 -8.27
CA ASN A 427 -2.48 -8.47 -8.52
C ASN A 427 -2.26 -6.95 -8.57
N SER A 428 -3.17 -6.19 -9.20
CA SER A 428 -3.07 -4.73 -9.27
C SER A 428 -3.25 -4.04 -7.92
N LEU A 429 -3.99 -4.67 -6.99
CA LEU A 429 -4.20 -4.18 -5.63
C LEU A 429 -3.08 -4.61 -4.68
N SER A 430 -2.35 -5.68 -5.00
CA SER A 430 -1.22 -6.15 -4.20
C SER A 430 -0.15 -5.07 -4.14
N ASN A 431 0.20 -4.65 -2.92
CA ASN A 431 1.16 -3.57 -2.66
C ASN A 431 0.94 -2.29 -3.50
N HIS A 432 -0.32 -1.96 -3.82
CA HIS A 432 -0.72 -0.83 -4.70
C HIS A 432 -0.09 -0.88 -6.11
N GLY A 433 0.10 -2.09 -6.65
CA GLY A 433 0.77 -2.31 -7.93
C GLY A 433 2.28 -2.07 -7.89
N ARG A 434 2.87 -1.92 -6.71
CA ARG A 434 4.32 -1.76 -6.51
C ARG A 434 4.97 -3.11 -6.22
N PRO A 435 6.26 -3.30 -6.55
CA PRO A 435 6.97 -4.54 -6.28
C PRO A 435 7.03 -4.87 -4.79
N VAL A 436 6.92 -6.14 -4.45
CA VAL A 436 7.16 -6.65 -3.10
C VAL A 436 8.61 -7.15 -3.03
N ILE A 437 9.41 -6.53 -2.18
CA ILE A 437 10.85 -6.81 -2.05
C ILE A 437 11.16 -7.18 -0.60
N TYR A 438 11.94 -8.24 -0.43
CA TYR A 438 12.40 -8.73 0.87
C TYR A 438 13.90 -8.60 1.02
N VAL A 439 14.36 -8.29 2.22
CA VAL A 439 15.76 -8.49 2.60
C VAL A 439 15.97 -9.97 2.87
N GLN A 440 16.80 -10.61 2.05
CA GLN A 440 17.16 -12.03 2.18
C GLN A 440 18.42 -12.25 2.98
N ASP A 441 19.44 -11.43 2.72
CA ASP A 441 20.75 -11.55 3.38
C ASP A 441 21.50 -10.22 3.31
N ALA A 442 21.96 -9.72 4.42
CA ALA A 442 22.81 -8.53 4.51
C ALA A 442 24.29 -8.87 4.69
N ASN A 443 24.63 -10.16 4.59
CA ASN A 443 26.01 -10.64 4.55
C ASN A 443 26.26 -11.50 3.31
N TYR A 444 25.60 -11.18 2.21
CA TYR A 444 25.68 -11.96 0.98
C TYR A 444 27.13 -12.19 0.54
N LYS A 445 27.43 -13.44 0.18
CA LYS A 445 28.78 -13.91 -0.14
C LYS A 445 29.81 -13.68 0.98
N ASN A 446 29.36 -13.52 2.22
CA ASN A 446 30.20 -13.21 3.39
C ASN A 446 31.03 -11.91 3.23
N ARG A 447 30.46 -10.91 2.52
CA ARG A 447 31.12 -9.62 2.24
C ARG A 447 30.34 -8.41 2.77
N GLY A 448 29.25 -8.66 3.49
CA GLY A 448 28.35 -7.62 3.99
C GLY A 448 27.58 -6.91 2.88
N GLU A 449 27.44 -7.56 1.71
CA GLU A 449 26.60 -7.06 0.62
C GLU A 449 25.12 -7.27 0.97
N LEU A 450 24.27 -6.34 0.54
CA LEU A 450 22.84 -6.48 0.72
C LEU A 450 22.24 -7.30 -0.43
N TYR A 451 21.52 -8.36 -0.09
CA TYR A 451 20.85 -9.23 -1.05
C TYR A 451 19.35 -9.20 -0.80
N LEU A 452 18.62 -8.76 -1.81
CA LEU A 452 17.18 -8.59 -1.81
C LEU A 452 16.55 -9.60 -2.77
N GLU A 453 15.30 -9.94 -2.53
CA GLU A 453 14.48 -10.79 -3.39
C GLU A 453 13.20 -10.05 -3.77
N HIS A 454 12.95 -9.94 -5.06
CA HIS A 454 11.67 -9.50 -5.61
C HIS A 454 10.71 -10.70 -5.68
N GLU A 455 9.56 -10.62 -5.02
CA GLU A 455 8.49 -11.62 -5.12
C GLU A 455 7.79 -11.49 -6.47
N TYR A 456 8.21 -12.32 -7.42
CA TYR A 456 7.66 -12.29 -8.78
C TYR A 456 6.26 -12.90 -8.83
N LEU A 457 5.26 -12.06 -9.04
CA LEU A 457 3.84 -12.44 -9.19
C LEU A 457 3.35 -12.34 -10.64
N GLY A 458 4.24 -12.58 -11.62
CA GLY A 458 3.92 -12.49 -13.05
C GLY A 458 4.13 -11.11 -13.66
N VAL A 459 4.70 -10.15 -12.91
CA VAL A 459 5.05 -8.81 -13.38
C VAL A 459 6.53 -8.56 -13.13
N GLU A 460 7.27 -8.23 -14.18
CA GLU A 460 8.69 -7.92 -14.10
C GLU A 460 8.95 -6.53 -13.49
N LEU A 461 10.13 -6.37 -12.89
CA LEU A 461 10.59 -5.05 -12.48
C LEU A 461 10.88 -4.18 -13.72
N LYS A 462 10.49 -2.92 -13.65
CA LYS A 462 10.93 -1.93 -14.63
C LYS A 462 12.41 -1.64 -14.40
N LEU A 463 13.26 -2.05 -15.36
CA LEU A 463 14.72 -2.15 -15.16
C LEU A 463 15.38 -0.81 -14.83
N ASP A 464 14.93 0.30 -15.45
CA ASP A 464 15.40 1.65 -15.12
C ASP A 464 15.13 2.01 -13.65
N TYR A 465 13.91 1.80 -13.17
CA TYR A 465 13.55 2.04 -11.76
C TYR A 465 14.26 1.09 -10.79
N ALA A 466 14.49 -0.16 -11.20
CA ALA A 466 15.24 -1.11 -10.40
C ALA A 466 16.72 -0.67 -10.25
N GLN A 467 17.31 -0.13 -11.31
CA GLN A 467 18.67 0.41 -11.27
C GLN A 467 18.77 1.63 -10.35
N ASP A 468 17.85 2.58 -10.44
CA ASP A 468 17.80 3.74 -9.55
C ASP A 468 17.59 3.33 -8.09
N THR A 469 16.73 2.33 -7.84
CA THR A 469 16.51 1.77 -6.50
C THR A 469 17.78 1.17 -5.92
N LEU A 470 18.56 0.43 -6.74
CA LEU A 470 19.87 -0.12 -6.31
C LEU A 470 20.86 0.99 -5.93
N VAL A 471 20.91 2.09 -6.67
CA VAL A 471 21.75 3.25 -6.36
C VAL A 471 21.34 3.88 -5.03
N ASN A 472 20.06 4.10 -4.82
CA ASN A 472 19.53 4.69 -3.59
C ASN A 472 19.74 3.78 -2.37
N LEU A 473 19.52 2.48 -2.51
CA LEU A 473 19.85 1.49 -1.47
C LEU A 473 21.35 1.47 -1.17
N HIS A 474 22.22 1.54 -2.19
CA HIS A 474 23.66 1.60 -1.98
C HIS A 474 24.08 2.88 -1.24
N THR A 475 23.43 4.02 -1.53
CA THR A 475 23.69 5.29 -0.83
C THR A 475 23.46 5.17 0.67
N ILE A 476 22.47 4.36 1.09
CA ILE A 476 22.14 4.10 2.50
C ILE A 476 23.00 2.98 3.08
N TRP A 477 23.13 1.84 2.37
CA TRP A 477 23.83 0.64 2.86
C TRP A 477 25.37 0.74 2.81
N LYS A 478 25.92 1.61 1.93
CA LYS A 478 27.35 1.87 1.73
C LYS A 478 28.19 0.65 1.26
N ARG A 479 27.53 -0.41 0.80
CA ARG A 479 28.15 -1.62 0.24
C ARG A 479 27.32 -2.11 -0.95
N PRO A 480 27.87 -3.04 -1.78
CA PRO A 480 27.12 -3.53 -2.93
C PRO A 480 25.74 -4.05 -2.58
N VAL A 481 24.78 -3.77 -3.46
CA VAL A 481 23.38 -4.18 -3.32
C VAL A 481 22.99 -5.04 -4.51
N ASN A 482 22.27 -6.11 -4.24
CA ASN A 482 21.84 -7.10 -5.21
C ASN A 482 20.35 -7.35 -5.07
N ILE A 483 19.59 -7.40 -6.20
CA ILE A 483 18.18 -7.78 -6.22
C ILE A 483 18.02 -8.99 -7.14
N GLU A 484 17.53 -10.08 -6.59
CA GLU A 484 17.07 -11.23 -7.36
C GLU A 484 15.66 -10.96 -7.90
N THR A 485 15.46 -11.19 -9.19
CA THR A 485 14.18 -11.04 -9.89
C THR A 485 14.10 -11.98 -11.09
N VAL A 486 13.02 -11.91 -11.83
CA VAL A 486 12.85 -12.58 -13.11
C VAL A 486 12.87 -11.52 -14.21
N VAL A 487 13.66 -11.75 -15.26
CA VAL A 487 13.72 -10.92 -16.48
C VAL A 487 13.69 -11.86 -17.69
N ASP A 488 12.78 -11.64 -18.63
CA ASP A 488 12.54 -12.50 -19.79
C ASP A 488 12.42 -13.98 -19.39
N ASP A 489 11.56 -14.25 -18.38
CA ASP A 489 11.33 -15.58 -17.78
C ASP A 489 12.58 -16.28 -17.22
N ARG A 490 13.65 -15.54 -16.95
CA ARG A 490 14.90 -16.08 -16.40
C ARG A 490 15.22 -15.49 -15.04
N PRO A 491 15.53 -16.34 -14.04
CA PRO A 491 16.03 -15.86 -12.75
C PRO A 491 17.33 -15.05 -12.94
N THR A 492 17.28 -13.80 -12.51
CA THR A 492 18.33 -12.82 -12.79
C THR A 492 18.66 -12.04 -11.52
N ILE A 493 19.95 -11.76 -11.31
CA ILE A 493 20.42 -10.90 -10.21
C ILE A 493 20.91 -9.59 -10.83
N LEU A 494 20.22 -8.51 -10.46
CA LEU A 494 20.63 -7.14 -10.74
C LEU A 494 21.49 -6.65 -9.58
N SER A 495 22.68 -6.12 -9.87
CA SER A 495 23.64 -5.70 -8.84
C SER A 495 24.18 -4.31 -9.12
N TYR A 496 24.48 -3.57 -8.04
CA TYR A 496 25.21 -2.31 -8.10
C TYR A 496 26.32 -2.29 -7.05
N ASP A 497 27.54 -2.03 -7.48
CA ASP A 497 28.75 -2.07 -6.63
C ASP A 497 29.20 -0.69 -6.14
N GLY A 498 28.42 0.35 -6.41
CA GLY A 498 28.76 1.76 -6.16
C GLY A 498 29.38 2.48 -7.35
N LYS A 499 29.65 1.77 -8.46
CA LYS A 499 30.22 2.32 -9.69
C LYS A 499 29.51 1.83 -10.94
N LYS A 500 29.15 0.55 -10.98
CA LYS A 500 28.62 -0.11 -12.17
C LYS A 500 27.42 -0.98 -11.82
N HIS A 501 26.42 -0.96 -12.70
CA HIS A 501 25.38 -1.98 -12.72
C HIS A 501 25.89 -3.25 -13.41
N SER A 502 25.50 -4.39 -12.92
CA SER A 502 25.72 -5.68 -13.56
C SER A 502 24.48 -6.55 -13.47
N THR A 503 24.28 -7.36 -14.50
CA THR A 503 23.17 -8.29 -14.62
C THR A 503 23.72 -9.67 -14.82
N ASN A 504 23.42 -10.60 -13.91
CA ASN A 504 23.91 -11.96 -13.95
C ASN A 504 22.72 -12.92 -13.92
N SER A 505 22.73 -13.91 -14.82
CA SER A 505 21.77 -15.02 -14.73
C SER A 505 22.08 -15.84 -13.48
N LYS A 506 21.05 -16.19 -12.71
CA LYS A 506 21.20 -17.12 -11.58
C LYS A 506 21.36 -18.53 -12.17
N GLU A 507 22.56 -19.10 -12.09
CA GLU A 507 22.75 -20.49 -12.45
C GLU A 507 21.86 -21.37 -11.57
N LYS A 508 21.10 -22.28 -12.20
CA LYS A 508 20.35 -23.31 -11.47
C LYS A 508 21.36 -24.21 -10.75
N ASN A 509 21.53 -24.01 -9.43
CA ASN A 509 22.26 -24.92 -8.57
C ASN A 509 21.42 -26.12 -8.18
#